data_ec34e2d13d484fd81f58851a44482387
#
_entry.id   ec34e2d13d484fd81f58851a44482387
#
_cell.length_a   1.000
_cell.length_b   1.000
_cell.length_c   1.000
_cell.angle_alpha   90.00
_cell.angle_beta   90.00
_cell.angle_gamma   90.00
#
_symmetry.space_group_name_H-M   'P 1'
#
loop_
_entity.id
_entity.type
_entity.pdbx_description
1 polymer ?
#
loop_
_entity_poly.entity_id
_entity_poly.type
_entity_poly.pdbx_seq_one_letter_code
_entity_poly.pdbx_strand_id
1 'polypeptide(L)'
;MRIEPLALLLVGCVSSAATFDDTRALLPREARVDTVSRSAPSGELSSRARQLLARPLDAQAAVEIALVSSPALQAELAGLDVALADLVTLSRPANPELEVEALFAREGDEDPELTIELGFVLSDLLYAPLRRRIAGEELAAARVNAAGAVLDHAYAVRVAFVELQAAQMLKQTLDAVVGSLRASWELTEALREAGNVPALDVAQQYALYEESRLALAQAELAVALGRERLHVLLGLAGEETGWELAGDLPVPDELALEEDSLESRALERSFELLAQRHRLEALARRSGLLRSMAAIPEVHAALSAERNGEGAWALGPVVGVQLPVFATGQGPARAAVAKLEVEQHRYAELAVRVRSAARAARHRFVTARERLRFVETTLLPARQAVLAESLLQYNAMALGVLTLLQAQRDLIGAQRAAVEARRDYWLARLELEQVLAGRMVEGSRVEVPGFENAEPAGGH
;
A
#
# COMPACT_ATOMS: atom_id res chain seq x y z
N MET A 1 52.15 -34.55 13.16
CA MET A 1 51.55 -34.02 11.93
C MET A 1 50.60 -32.88 12.35
N ARG A 2 50.97 -31.64 12.11
CA ARG A 2 50.18 -30.45 12.49
C ARG A 2 49.06 -30.31 11.49
N ILE A 3 47.81 -30.46 11.94
CA ILE A 3 46.60 -30.16 11.17
C ILE A 3 46.39 -28.66 11.31
N GLU A 4 46.69 -27.92 10.24
CA GLU A 4 46.28 -26.49 10.15
C GLU A 4 44.74 -26.43 10.05
N PRO A 5 44.09 -25.52 10.80
CA PRO A 5 42.64 -25.39 10.72
C PRO A 5 42.30 -24.79 9.35
N LEU A 6 41.52 -25.56 8.59
CA LEU A 6 40.87 -25.12 7.33
C LEU A 6 40.09 -23.83 7.63
N ALA A 7 40.55 -22.75 7.01
CA ALA A 7 39.94 -21.42 7.18
C ALA A 7 38.45 -21.49 6.84
N LEU A 8 37.60 -21.29 7.85
CA LEU A 8 36.18 -21.03 7.66
C LEU A 8 36.04 -19.83 6.69
N LEU A 9 35.55 -20.11 5.51
CA LEU A 9 35.10 -19.11 4.58
C LEU A 9 34.02 -18.28 5.28
N LEU A 10 34.41 -17.13 5.79
CA LEU A 10 33.52 -16.08 6.28
C LEU A 10 32.57 -15.67 5.13
N VAL A 11 31.41 -16.28 5.11
CA VAL A 11 30.29 -15.83 4.28
C VAL A 11 29.95 -14.43 4.75
N GLY A 12 30.31 -13.44 3.93
CA GLY A 12 29.99 -12.05 4.20
C GLY A 12 28.50 -11.92 4.49
N CYS A 13 28.16 -11.50 5.70
CA CYS A 13 26.80 -11.11 6.06
C CYS A 13 26.39 -9.95 5.16
N VAL A 14 25.48 -10.17 4.22
CA VAL A 14 24.78 -9.08 3.54
C VAL A 14 24.02 -8.35 4.63
N SER A 15 24.39 -7.10 4.93
CA SER A 15 23.75 -6.34 6.00
C SER A 15 22.35 -5.94 5.55
N SER A 16 21.37 -6.07 6.41
CA SER A 16 19.99 -5.59 6.18
C SER A 16 19.94 -4.09 5.84
N ALA A 17 20.89 -3.32 6.38
CA ALA A 17 21.04 -1.89 6.09
C ALA A 17 21.31 -1.61 4.60
N ALA A 18 22.24 -2.34 3.96
CA ALA A 18 22.54 -2.15 2.53
C ALA A 18 21.34 -2.48 1.64
N THR A 19 20.53 -3.47 2.01
CA THR A 19 19.31 -3.84 1.26
C THR A 19 18.26 -2.74 1.32
N PHE A 20 18.17 -2.07 2.46
CA PHE A 20 17.25 -0.96 2.67
C PHE A 20 17.67 0.30 1.90
N ASP A 21 18.96 0.63 1.87
CA ASP A 21 19.49 1.76 1.11
C ASP A 21 19.26 1.58 -0.40
N ASP A 22 19.38 0.36 -0.92
CA ASP A 22 19.05 0.04 -2.31
C ASP A 22 17.56 0.25 -2.61
N THR A 23 16.67 -0.12 -1.69
CA THR A 23 15.21 0.10 -1.80
C THR A 23 14.90 1.60 -1.82
N ARG A 24 15.55 2.38 -0.95
CA ARG A 24 15.42 3.83 -0.89
C ARG A 24 15.87 4.53 -2.18
N ALA A 25 16.86 3.98 -2.88
CA ALA A 25 17.32 4.52 -4.16
C ALA A 25 16.25 4.45 -5.26
N LEU A 26 15.28 3.54 -5.16
CA LEU A 26 14.15 3.39 -6.10
C LEU A 26 13.06 4.46 -5.90
N LEU A 27 12.99 5.10 -4.73
CA LEU A 27 11.95 6.09 -4.42
C LEU A 27 12.18 7.40 -5.18
N PRO A 28 11.11 8.09 -5.63
CA PRO A 28 11.17 9.47 -6.10
C PRO A 28 11.78 10.40 -5.03
N ARG A 29 12.43 11.49 -5.46
CA ARG A 29 13.11 12.41 -4.53
C ARG A 29 12.20 12.96 -3.44
N GLU A 30 10.92 13.19 -3.76
CA GLU A 30 9.90 13.70 -2.84
C GLU A 30 9.50 12.69 -1.76
N ALA A 31 9.64 11.39 -2.04
CA ALA A 31 9.40 10.29 -1.10
C ALA A 31 10.68 9.78 -0.40
N ARG A 32 11.87 10.30 -0.79
CA ARG A 32 13.14 10.03 -0.13
C ARG A 32 13.25 10.84 1.15
N VAL A 33 12.44 10.52 2.14
CA VAL A 33 12.64 11.08 3.46
C VAL A 33 13.90 10.46 4.05
N ASP A 34 14.85 11.30 4.53
CA ASP A 34 16.11 10.82 5.16
C ASP A 34 15.88 9.94 6.39
N THR A 35 14.64 9.83 6.79
CA THR A 35 14.15 9.22 8.02
C THR A 35 13.40 7.90 7.83
N VAL A 36 13.25 7.35 6.61
CA VAL A 36 12.79 5.95 6.50
C VAL A 36 13.90 5.08 7.08
N SER A 37 13.99 5.08 8.40
CA SER A 37 14.89 4.23 9.16
C SER A 37 14.05 3.12 9.79
N ARG A 38 14.63 1.96 9.87
CA ARG A 38 14.09 0.87 10.66
C ARG A 38 14.03 1.31 12.13
N SER A 39 12.85 1.70 12.59
CA SER A 39 12.63 1.96 14.01
C SER A 39 12.65 0.63 14.75
N ALA A 40 13.38 0.59 15.86
CA ALA A 40 13.23 -0.51 16.81
C ALA A 40 11.78 -0.53 17.32
N PRO A 41 11.21 -1.69 17.67
CA PRO A 41 9.82 -1.81 18.13
C PRO A 41 9.59 -1.22 19.54
N SER A 42 10.22 -0.08 19.85
CA SER A 42 10.19 0.55 21.17
C SER A 42 8.91 1.34 21.46
N GLY A 43 7.98 1.49 20.48
CA GLY A 43 6.75 2.24 20.70
C GLY A 43 6.94 3.74 20.95
N GLU A 44 8.16 4.23 21.00
CA GLU A 44 8.45 5.66 21.22
C GLU A 44 8.59 6.40 19.90
N LEU A 45 7.88 7.51 19.75
CA LEU A 45 8.04 8.42 18.62
C LEU A 45 9.47 8.95 18.54
N SER A 46 9.99 9.05 17.31
CA SER A 46 11.26 9.69 17.06
C SER A 46 11.26 11.16 17.51
N SER A 47 12.42 11.70 17.88
CA SER A 47 12.54 13.13 18.23
C SER A 47 12.07 14.05 17.11
N ARG A 48 12.25 13.64 15.86
CA ARG A 48 11.78 14.36 14.66
C ARG A 48 10.27 14.37 14.56
N ALA A 49 9.59 13.25 14.77
CA ALA A 49 8.14 13.16 14.74
C ALA A 49 7.51 14.03 15.84
N ARG A 50 8.07 14.03 17.06
CA ARG A 50 7.63 14.92 18.15
C ARG A 50 7.78 16.41 17.80
N GLN A 51 8.88 16.81 17.15
CA GLN A 51 9.07 18.19 16.70
C GLN A 51 8.05 18.61 15.64
N LEU A 52 7.66 17.68 14.73
CA LEU A 52 6.65 17.94 13.72
C LEU A 52 5.25 18.09 14.33
N LEU A 53 4.92 17.28 15.35
CA LEU A 53 3.64 17.34 16.06
C LEU A 53 3.50 18.58 16.97
N ALA A 54 4.60 19.24 17.36
CA ALA A 54 4.56 20.45 18.17
C ALA A 54 4.08 21.70 17.42
N ARG A 55 3.87 21.62 16.13
CA ARG A 55 3.34 22.68 15.27
C ARG A 55 2.09 22.18 14.54
N PRO A 56 1.23 23.08 14.01
CA PRO A 56 0.10 22.64 13.20
C PRO A 56 0.55 21.73 12.06
N LEU A 57 -0.09 20.55 11.96
CA LEU A 57 0.28 19.46 11.08
C LEU A 57 -0.15 19.77 9.65
N ASP A 58 0.80 19.87 8.73
CA ASP A 58 0.57 19.94 7.29
C ASP A 58 0.70 18.55 6.62
N ALA A 59 0.27 18.43 5.37
CA ALA A 59 0.27 17.17 4.64
C ALA A 59 1.67 16.55 4.48
N GLN A 60 2.72 17.40 4.33
CA GLN A 60 4.09 16.92 4.17
C GLN A 60 4.65 16.39 5.50
N ALA A 61 4.40 17.11 6.59
CA ALA A 61 4.78 16.68 7.94
C ALA A 61 4.04 15.38 8.33
N ALA A 62 2.76 15.25 7.98
CA ALA A 62 2.00 14.01 8.19
C ALA A 62 2.64 12.82 7.48
N VAL A 63 3.01 12.98 6.21
CA VAL A 63 3.73 11.92 5.47
C VAL A 63 5.07 11.61 6.12
N GLU A 64 5.86 12.62 6.52
CA GLU A 64 7.17 12.42 7.17
C GLU A 64 7.02 11.63 8.49
N ILE A 65 6.03 11.95 9.32
CA ILE A 65 5.73 11.20 10.55
C ILE A 65 5.34 9.76 10.22
N ALA A 66 4.41 9.56 9.29
CA ALA A 66 3.92 8.24 8.92
C ALA A 66 5.03 7.30 8.42
N LEU A 67 5.95 7.81 7.61
CA LEU A 67 7.06 7.03 7.08
C LEU A 67 8.06 6.58 8.16
N VAL A 68 8.11 7.28 9.30
CA VAL A 68 9.00 6.95 10.42
C VAL A 68 8.32 6.08 11.47
N SER A 69 7.05 6.37 11.79
CA SER A 69 6.39 5.84 12.99
C SER A 69 5.27 4.83 12.71
N SER A 70 4.80 4.69 11.45
CA SER A 70 3.71 3.75 11.14
C SER A 70 4.12 2.29 11.35
N PRO A 71 3.48 1.55 12.28
CA PRO A 71 3.76 0.12 12.47
C PRO A 71 3.41 -0.72 11.25
N ALA A 72 2.37 -0.33 10.49
CA ALA A 72 1.95 -1.03 9.28
C ALA A 72 3.03 -0.96 8.20
N LEU A 73 3.63 0.22 7.98
CA LEU A 73 4.73 0.36 7.03
C LEU A 73 5.99 -0.38 7.51
N GLN A 74 6.30 -0.35 8.82
CA GLN A 74 7.44 -1.08 9.37
C GLN A 74 7.29 -2.60 9.20
N ALA A 75 6.07 -3.14 9.28
CA ALA A 75 5.80 -4.56 9.02
C ALA A 75 6.08 -4.94 7.55
N GLU A 76 5.64 -4.11 6.60
CA GLU A 76 5.94 -4.30 5.17
C GLU A 76 7.45 -4.24 4.88
N LEU A 77 8.15 -3.30 5.50
CA LEU A 77 9.60 -3.18 5.34
C LEU A 77 10.37 -4.35 5.99
N ALA A 78 9.86 -4.91 7.09
CA ALA A 78 10.42 -6.10 7.70
C ALA A 78 10.32 -7.34 6.79
N GLY A 79 9.36 -7.39 5.88
CA GLY A 79 9.26 -8.41 4.83
C GLY A 79 10.49 -8.51 3.93
N LEU A 80 11.28 -7.43 3.79
CA LEU A 80 12.55 -7.46 3.07
C LEU A 80 13.58 -8.38 3.72
N ASP A 81 13.57 -8.51 5.05
CA ASP A 81 14.51 -9.40 5.75
C ASP A 81 14.18 -10.87 5.51
N VAL A 82 12.89 -11.19 5.34
CA VAL A 82 12.46 -12.54 4.95
C VAL A 82 13.04 -12.88 3.58
N ALA A 83 12.88 -11.99 2.59
CA ALA A 83 13.44 -12.20 1.26
C ALA A 83 14.99 -12.27 1.26
N LEU A 84 15.64 -11.51 2.15
CA LEU A 84 17.09 -11.58 2.34
C LEU A 84 17.51 -12.90 2.98
N ALA A 85 16.78 -13.40 3.97
CA ALA A 85 17.02 -14.69 4.60
C ALA A 85 16.87 -15.84 3.59
N ASP A 86 15.86 -15.77 2.71
CA ASP A 86 15.67 -16.70 1.61
C ASP A 86 16.85 -16.68 0.63
N LEU A 87 17.35 -15.48 0.27
CA LEU A 87 18.56 -15.36 -0.55
C LEU A 87 19.75 -16.05 0.10
N VAL A 88 19.97 -15.83 1.40
CA VAL A 88 21.08 -16.46 2.15
C VAL A 88 20.91 -17.97 2.16
N THR A 89 19.70 -18.47 2.43
CA THR A 89 19.40 -19.91 2.50
C THR A 89 19.58 -20.60 1.14
N LEU A 90 18.98 -20.04 0.09
CA LEU A 90 19.02 -20.61 -1.26
C LEU A 90 20.40 -20.51 -1.93
N SER A 91 21.24 -19.57 -1.49
CA SER A 91 22.59 -19.38 -2.03
C SER A 91 23.62 -20.33 -1.46
N ARG A 92 23.31 -21.02 -0.35
CA ARG A 92 24.23 -21.95 0.31
C ARG A 92 24.01 -23.36 -0.22
N PRO A 93 25.09 -24.16 -0.34
CA PRO A 93 24.94 -25.60 -0.54
C PRO A 93 24.32 -26.25 0.71
N ALA A 94 23.76 -27.43 0.57
CA ALA A 94 23.29 -28.22 1.69
C ALA A 94 24.46 -28.50 2.67
N ASN A 95 24.15 -28.59 3.95
CA ASN A 95 25.13 -28.97 4.95
C ASN A 95 25.63 -30.41 4.70
N PRO A 96 26.90 -30.70 5.05
CA PRO A 96 27.35 -32.09 5.07
C PRO A 96 26.53 -32.90 6.07
N GLU A 97 26.22 -34.12 5.71
CA GLU A 97 25.55 -35.11 6.55
C GLU A 97 26.61 -36.00 7.24
N LEU A 98 26.47 -36.21 8.54
CA LEU A 98 27.22 -37.16 9.31
C LEU A 98 26.27 -38.28 9.71
N GLU A 99 26.51 -39.47 9.15
CA GLU A 99 25.79 -40.69 9.50
C GLU A 99 26.66 -41.57 10.37
N VAL A 100 26.09 -42.13 11.43
CA VAL A 100 26.76 -43.07 12.33
C VAL A 100 25.83 -44.26 12.51
N GLU A 101 26.24 -45.40 12.01
CA GLU A 101 25.53 -46.66 12.14
C GLU A 101 26.33 -47.62 13.03
N ALA A 102 25.65 -48.22 14.00
CA ALA A 102 26.24 -49.25 14.87
C ALA A 102 25.40 -50.52 14.82
N LEU A 103 25.97 -51.61 14.35
CA LEU A 103 25.31 -52.91 14.25
C LEU A 103 25.85 -53.81 15.35
N PHE A 104 24.97 -54.32 16.20
CA PHE A 104 25.30 -55.24 17.30
C PHE A 104 24.92 -56.67 16.88
N ALA A 105 25.90 -57.57 16.98
CA ALA A 105 25.64 -59.00 16.75
C ALA A 105 24.64 -59.52 17.80
N ARG A 106 23.63 -60.26 17.35
CA ARG A 106 22.58 -60.77 18.24
C ARG A 106 23.02 -62.05 19.00
N GLU A 107 23.97 -62.80 18.46
CA GLU A 107 24.57 -63.99 19.06
C GLU A 107 26.06 -64.01 18.69
N GLY A 108 26.95 -64.16 19.67
CA GLY A 108 28.40 -64.21 19.48
C GLY A 108 29.13 -63.17 20.32
N ASP A 109 30.47 -63.31 20.42
CA ASP A 109 31.37 -62.40 21.17
C ASP A 109 32.10 -61.44 20.23
N GLU A 110 31.38 -61.04 19.13
CA GLU A 110 31.90 -60.14 18.11
C GLU A 110 31.72 -58.69 18.55
N ASP A 111 32.74 -57.83 18.34
CA ASP A 111 32.66 -56.38 18.55
C ASP A 111 31.59 -55.78 17.61
N PRO A 112 30.89 -54.74 18.05
CA PRO A 112 29.90 -54.07 17.18
C PRO A 112 30.59 -53.49 15.95
N GLU A 113 29.93 -53.70 14.80
CA GLU A 113 30.32 -53.03 13.57
C GLU A 113 29.90 -51.56 13.64
N LEU A 114 30.82 -50.64 13.34
CA LEU A 114 30.61 -49.21 13.39
C LEU A 114 30.92 -48.60 12.02
N THR A 115 29.94 -47.98 11.40
CA THR A 115 30.12 -47.18 10.18
C THR A 115 29.93 -45.70 10.49
N ILE A 116 30.91 -44.90 10.13
CA ILE A 116 30.86 -43.42 10.21
C ILE A 116 31.02 -42.88 8.79
N GLU A 117 30.02 -42.19 8.31
CA GLU A 117 30.04 -41.58 7.00
C GLU A 117 29.83 -40.07 7.07
N LEU A 118 30.74 -39.30 6.43
CA LEU A 118 30.61 -37.88 6.25
C LEU A 118 30.41 -37.59 4.77
N GLY A 119 29.17 -37.21 4.41
CA GLY A 119 28.74 -37.05 3.04
C GLY A 119 28.28 -35.63 2.72
N PHE A 120 28.28 -35.27 1.44
CA PHE A 120 27.70 -34.06 0.91
C PHE A 120 27.21 -34.24 -0.53
N VAL A 121 26.21 -33.45 -0.92
CA VAL A 121 25.67 -33.47 -2.27
C VAL A 121 26.55 -32.60 -3.20
N LEU A 122 27.38 -33.25 -4.01
CA LEU A 122 28.34 -32.58 -4.88
C LEU A 122 27.63 -31.73 -5.97
N SER A 123 26.52 -32.25 -6.51
CA SER A 123 25.69 -31.54 -7.48
C SER A 123 25.12 -30.22 -6.93
N ASP A 124 24.96 -30.09 -5.62
CA ASP A 124 24.49 -28.87 -4.97
C ASP A 124 25.46 -27.67 -5.13
N LEU A 125 26.76 -27.95 -5.11
CA LEU A 125 27.79 -26.95 -5.38
C LEU A 125 27.70 -26.40 -6.81
N LEU A 126 27.33 -27.25 -7.76
CA LEU A 126 27.15 -26.88 -9.16
C LEU A 126 25.93 -25.97 -9.35
N TYR A 127 24.83 -26.22 -8.57
CA TYR A 127 23.58 -25.47 -8.69
C TYR A 127 23.52 -24.23 -7.81
N ALA A 128 24.34 -24.11 -6.77
CA ALA A 128 24.36 -22.96 -5.83
C ALA A 128 24.44 -21.60 -6.54
N PRO A 129 25.30 -21.36 -7.56
CA PRO A 129 25.35 -20.07 -8.25
C PRO A 129 24.06 -19.77 -9.06
N LEU A 130 23.40 -20.79 -9.58
CA LEU A 130 22.11 -20.62 -10.26
C LEU A 130 20.99 -20.27 -9.28
N ARG A 131 20.92 -20.98 -8.14
CA ARG A 131 19.97 -20.67 -7.05
C ARG A 131 20.18 -19.27 -6.52
N ARG A 132 21.42 -18.83 -6.33
CA ARG A 132 21.75 -17.47 -5.89
C ARG A 132 21.24 -16.42 -6.89
N ARG A 133 21.34 -16.66 -8.19
CA ARG A 133 20.80 -15.74 -9.21
C ARG A 133 19.26 -15.67 -9.19
N ILE A 134 18.58 -16.79 -8.96
CA ILE A 134 17.11 -16.83 -8.81
C ILE A 134 16.70 -16.02 -7.58
N ALA A 135 17.27 -16.30 -6.43
CA ALA A 135 16.97 -15.61 -5.18
C ALA A 135 17.33 -14.11 -5.24
N GLY A 136 18.38 -13.74 -6.02
CA GLY A 136 18.71 -12.35 -6.28
C GLY A 136 17.61 -11.58 -7.03
N GLU A 137 16.94 -12.22 -8.00
CA GLU A 137 15.79 -11.59 -8.69
C GLU A 137 14.55 -11.53 -7.78
N GLU A 138 14.31 -12.54 -6.95
CA GLU A 138 13.24 -12.54 -5.97
C GLU A 138 13.42 -11.42 -4.93
N LEU A 139 14.65 -11.22 -4.45
CA LEU A 139 14.99 -10.09 -3.58
C LEU A 139 14.82 -8.74 -4.30
N ALA A 140 15.21 -8.63 -5.58
CA ALA A 140 14.99 -7.41 -6.35
C ALA A 140 13.48 -7.09 -6.49
N ALA A 141 12.64 -8.10 -6.73
CA ALA A 141 11.19 -7.94 -6.73
C ALA A 141 10.64 -7.49 -5.36
N ALA A 142 11.16 -8.06 -4.26
CA ALA A 142 10.78 -7.67 -2.90
C ALA A 142 11.16 -6.21 -2.60
N ARG A 143 12.34 -5.75 -3.02
CA ARG A 143 12.77 -4.34 -2.89
C ARG A 143 11.85 -3.38 -3.62
N VAL A 144 11.45 -3.73 -4.85
CA VAL A 144 10.51 -2.92 -5.64
C VAL A 144 9.13 -2.87 -4.96
N ASN A 145 8.64 -3.99 -4.43
CA ASN A 145 7.37 -4.03 -3.69
C ASN A 145 7.43 -3.18 -2.42
N ALA A 146 8.51 -3.24 -1.66
CA ALA A 146 8.70 -2.44 -0.46
C ALA A 146 8.75 -0.92 -0.78
N ALA A 147 9.45 -0.53 -1.86
CA ALA A 147 9.43 0.84 -2.33
C ALA A 147 8.02 1.28 -2.75
N GLY A 148 7.26 0.39 -3.42
CA GLY A 148 5.86 0.62 -3.74
C GLY A 148 5.00 0.82 -2.49
N ALA A 149 5.18 0.01 -1.45
CA ALA A 149 4.43 0.14 -0.18
C ALA A 149 4.68 1.49 0.51
N VAL A 150 5.91 2.03 0.45
CA VAL A 150 6.21 3.39 0.94
C VAL A 150 5.38 4.44 0.21
N LEU A 151 5.29 4.35 -1.13
CA LEU A 151 4.49 5.28 -1.94
C LEU A 151 3.00 5.16 -1.65
N ASP A 152 2.50 3.93 -1.51
CA ASP A 152 1.09 3.68 -1.20
C ASP A 152 0.72 4.21 0.18
N HIS A 153 1.60 4.02 1.15
CA HIS A 153 1.38 4.56 2.50
C HIS A 153 1.40 6.09 2.52
N ALA A 154 2.35 6.72 1.84
CA ALA A 154 2.41 8.18 1.69
C ALA A 154 1.15 8.74 0.98
N TYR A 155 0.66 8.05 -0.05
CA TYR A 155 -0.58 8.38 -0.73
C TYR A 155 -1.79 8.27 0.21
N ALA A 156 -1.93 7.18 0.95
CA ALA A 156 -3.01 6.97 1.91
C ALA A 156 -3.07 8.07 2.97
N VAL A 157 -1.92 8.52 3.47
CA VAL A 157 -1.82 9.64 4.41
C VAL A 157 -2.29 10.95 3.77
N ARG A 158 -1.84 11.26 2.54
CA ARG A 158 -2.27 12.48 1.82
C ARG A 158 -3.77 12.47 1.55
N VAL A 159 -4.34 11.33 1.15
CA VAL A 159 -5.78 11.18 0.95
C VAL A 159 -6.54 11.43 2.26
N ALA A 160 -6.15 10.78 3.35
CA ALA A 160 -6.80 10.96 4.65
C ALA A 160 -6.67 12.40 5.16
N PHE A 161 -5.55 13.07 4.88
CA PHE A 161 -5.33 14.47 5.23
C PHE A 161 -6.29 15.41 4.46
N VAL A 162 -6.41 15.23 3.14
CA VAL A 162 -7.36 15.99 2.29
C VAL A 162 -8.81 15.76 2.72
N GLU A 163 -9.19 14.51 3.02
CA GLU A 163 -10.52 14.18 3.53
C GLU A 163 -10.82 14.86 4.87
N LEU A 164 -9.85 14.91 5.78
CA LEU A 164 -10.00 15.60 7.06
C LEU A 164 -10.12 17.12 6.88
N GLN A 165 -9.30 17.75 6.02
CA GLN A 165 -9.42 19.17 5.70
C GLN A 165 -10.80 19.50 5.11
N ALA A 166 -11.30 18.66 4.21
CA ALA A 166 -12.64 18.83 3.63
C ALA A 166 -13.75 18.66 4.68
N ALA A 167 -13.64 17.69 5.58
CA ALA A 167 -14.57 17.49 6.68
C ALA A 167 -14.57 18.70 7.63
N GLN A 168 -13.39 19.24 7.96
CA GLN A 168 -13.26 20.45 8.79
C GLN A 168 -13.89 21.69 8.13
N MET A 169 -13.67 21.86 6.82
CA MET A 169 -14.25 22.95 6.04
C MET A 169 -15.78 22.84 5.96
N LEU A 170 -16.31 21.62 5.79
CA LEU A 170 -17.74 21.36 5.81
C LEU A 170 -18.35 21.66 7.18
N LYS A 171 -17.69 21.24 8.26
CA LYS A 171 -18.10 21.57 9.64
C LYS A 171 -18.18 23.07 9.84
N GLN A 172 -17.15 23.83 9.48
CA GLN A 172 -17.12 25.30 9.60
C GLN A 172 -18.25 25.96 8.79
N THR A 173 -18.50 25.47 7.58
CA THR A 173 -19.59 25.98 6.72
C THR A 173 -20.96 25.72 7.37
N LEU A 174 -21.17 24.52 7.91
CA LEU A 174 -22.45 24.17 8.56
C LEU A 174 -22.64 24.89 9.90
N ASP A 175 -21.60 25.15 10.64
CA ASP A 175 -21.65 25.91 11.89
C ASP A 175 -22.13 27.35 11.63
N ALA A 176 -21.58 28.01 10.60
CA ALA A 176 -22.04 29.32 10.16
C ALA A 176 -23.51 29.30 9.68
N VAL A 177 -23.93 28.26 8.96
CA VAL A 177 -25.31 28.05 8.53
C VAL A 177 -26.24 27.91 9.71
N VAL A 178 -25.91 27.06 10.68
CA VAL A 178 -26.71 26.83 11.91
C VAL A 178 -26.86 28.13 12.70
N GLY A 179 -25.79 28.92 12.85
CA GLY A 179 -25.85 30.22 13.50
C GLY A 179 -26.79 31.20 12.79
N SER A 180 -26.76 31.25 11.44
CA SER A 180 -27.65 32.08 10.64
C SER A 180 -29.11 31.65 10.73
N LEU A 181 -29.37 30.34 10.65
CA LEU A 181 -30.73 29.79 10.72
C LEU A 181 -31.35 29.95 12.13
N ARG A 182 -30.52 29.84 13.16
CA ARG A 182 -30.95 30.12 14.53
C ARG A 182 -31.45 31.56 14.69
N ALA A 183 -30.66 32.53 14.25
CA ALA A 183 -31.05 33.94 14.28
C ALA A 183 -32.32 34.22 13.46
N SER A 184 -32.46 33.56 12.29
CA SER A 184 -33.66 33.65 11.45
C SER A 184 -34.89 33.10 12.16
N TRP A 185 -34.80 31.94 12.79
CA TRP A 185 -35.87 31.33 13.55
C TRP A 185 -36.28 32.21 14.76
N GLU A 186 -35.33 32.66 15.57
CA GLU A 186 -35.57 33.53 16.75
C GLU A 186 -36.28 34.85 16.33
N LEU A 187 -35.89 35.44 15.20
CA LEU A 187 -36.56 36.62 14.62
C LEU A 187 -38.00 36.28 14.21
N THR A 188 -38.22 35.16 13.52
CA THR A 188 -39.55 34.76 13.03
C THR A 188 -40.49 34.47 14.21
N GLU A 189 -39.98 33.91 15.31
CA GLU A 189 -40.73 33.69 16.55
C GLU A 189 -41.17 35.02 17.19
N ALA A 190 -40.27 36.00 17.31
CA ALA A 190 -40.60 37.32 17.83
C ALA A 190 -41.64 38.02 16.96
N LEU A 191 -41.58 37.90 15.63
CA LEU A 191 -42.59 38.42 14.72
C LEU A 191 -43.96 37.74 14.87
N ARG A 192 -43.99 36.45 15.20
CA ARG A 192 -45.22 35.71 15.50
C ARG A 192 -45.88 36.24 16.80
N GLU A 193 -45.08 36.40 17.86
CA GLU A 193 -45.55 37.00 19.14
C GLU A 193 -46.15 38.39 18.91
N ALA A 194 -45.61 39.19 18.00
CA ALA A 194 -46.18 40.45 17.55
C ALA A 194 -47.40 40.33 16.61
N GLY A 195 -47.83 39.10 16.26
CA GLY A 195 -48.98 38.87 15.42
C GLY A 195 -48.76 39.00 13.91
N ASN A 196 -47.48 39.16 13.48
CA ASN A 196 -47.13 39.49 12.09
C ASN A 196 -46.84 38.27 11.21
N VAL A 197 -46.66 37.07 11.80
CA VAL A 197 -46.28 35.84 11.07
C VAL A 197 -47.11 34.65 11.54
N PRO A 198 -47.59 33.76 10.63
CA PRO A 198 -48.32 32.55 10.96
C PRO A 198 -47.42 31.54 11.73
N ALA A 199 -48.07 30.71 12.59
CA ALA A 199 -47.39 29.66 13.32
C ALA A 199 -46.71 28.61 12.40
N LEU A 200 -47.26 28.39 11.21
CA LEU A 200 -46.68 27.49 10.19
C LEU A 200 -45.29 27.95 9.76
N ASP A 201 -45.10 29.24 9.53
CA ASP A 201 -43.83 29.81 9.07
C ASP A 201 -42.74 29.66 10.14
N VAL A 202 -43.08 29.85 11.43
CA VAL A 202 -42.17 29.57 12.55
C VAL A 202 -41.77 28.10 12.61
N ALA A 203 -42.77 27.19 12.47
CA ALA A 203 -42.51 25.76 12.51
C ALA A 203 -41.57 25.31 11.36
N GLN A 204 -41.72 25.90 10.18
CA GLN A 204 -40.85 25.59 9.01
C GLN A 204 -39.42 26.11 9.19
N GLN A 205 -39.25 27.34 9.73
CA GLN A 205 -37.92 27.86 10.07
C GLN A 205 -37.24 27.02 11.15
N TYR A 206 -37.99 26.63 12.18
CA TYR A 206 -37.48 25.72 13.22
C TYR A 206 -37.07 24.36 12.66
N ALA A 207 -37.87 23.77 11.79
CA ALA A 207 -37.53 22.51 11.15
C ALA A 207 -36.23 22.60 10.34
N LEU A 208 -36.02 23.65 9.55
CA LEU A 208 -34.80 23.88 8.79
C LEU A 208 -33.58 24.07 9.71
N TYR A 209 -33.75 24.78 10.82
CA TYR A 209 -32.71 24.95 11.83
C TYR A 209 -32.29 23.61 12.44
N GLU A 210 -33.27 22.76 12.84
CA GLU A 210 -32.98 21.44 13.44
C GLU A 210 -32.38 20.45 12.40
N GLU A 211 -32.85 20.47 11.15
CA GLU A 211 -32.22 19.71 10.05
C GLU A 211 -30.73 20.09 9.88
N SER A 212 -30.44 21.38 9.97
CA SER A 212 -29.04 21.86 9.83
C SER A 212 -28.18 21.51 11.04
N ARG A 213 -28.75 21.49 12.26
CA ARG A 213 -28.04 20.99 13.45
C ARG A 213 -27.69 19.51 13.35
N LEU A 214 -28.60 18.70 12.85
CA LEU A 214 -28.32 17.28 12.58
C LEU A 214 -27.19 17.13 11.57
N ALA A 215 -27.19 17.94 10.52
CA ALA A 215 -26.11 17.93 9.52
C ALA A 215 -24.76 18.37 10.10
N LEU A 216 -24.75 19.35 11.00
CA LEU A 216 -23.55 19.78 11.72
C LEU A 216 -22.99 18.63 12.61
N ALA A 217 -23.85 17.96 13.37
CA ALA A 217 -23.42 16.81 14.18
C ALA A 217 -22.80 15.68 13.34
N GLN A 218 -23.33 15.43 12.13
CA GLN A 218 -22.73 14.47 11.20
C GLN A 218 -21.35 14.94 10.70
N ALA A 219 -21.17 16.23 10.42
CA ALA A 219 -19.88 16.78 10.01
C ALA A 219 -18.85 16.74 11.16
N GLU A 220 -19.28 16.96 12.41
CA GLU A 220 -18.42 16.81 13.59
C GLU A 220 -17.94 15.36 13.76
N LEU A 221 -18.83 14.39 13.58
CA LEU A 221 -18.45 12.97 13.58
C LEU A 221 -17.45 12.67 12.45
N ALA A 222 -17.68 13.21 11.24
CA ALA A 222 -16.76 13.01 10.13
C ALA A 222 -15.34 13.55 10.42
N VAL A 223 -15.24 14.70 11.09
CA VAL A 223 -13.94 15.24 11.55
C VAL A 223 -13.29 14.30 12.56
N ALA A 224 -14.05 13.82 13.56
CA ALA A 224 -13.52 12.91 14.57
C ALA A 224 -13.00 11.62 13.95
N LEU A 225 -13.79 10.97 13.08
CA LEU A 225 -13.38 9.74 12.38
C LEU A 225 -12.20 9.97 11.43
N GLY A 226 -12.14 11.13 10.75
CA GLY A 226 -11.01 11.50 9.91
C GLY A 226 -9.71 11.65 10.71
N ARG A 227 -9.77 12.20 11.93
CA ARG A 227 -8.63 12.26 12.84
C ARG A 227 -8.16 10.87 13.26
N GLU A 228 -9.09 9.99 13.68
CA GLU A 228 -8.76 8.62 14.05
C GLU A 228 -8.11 7.85 12.89
N ARG A 229 -8.60 8.03 11.67
CA ARG A 229 -7.97 7.43 10.49
C ARG A 229 -6.51 7.90 10.30
N LEU A 230 -6.24 9.18 10.51
CA LEU A 230 -4.88 9.70 10.48
C LEU A 230 -4.03 9.16 11.63
N HIS A 231 -4.56 9.05 12.86
CA HIS A 231 -3.83 8.46 13.99
C HIS A 231 -3.34 7.06 13.65
N VAL A 232 -4.18 6.22 13.04
CA VAL A 232 -3.81 4.86 12.61
C VAL A 232 -2.70 4.90 11.56
N LEU A 233 -2.83 5.75 10.53
CA LEU A 233 -1.84 5.86 9.46
C LEU A 233 -0.50 6.42 9.94
N LEU A 234 -0.53 7.37 10.87
CA LEU A 234 0.66 7.97 11.47
C LEU A 234 1.28 7.09 12.56
N GLY A 235 0.54 6.09 13.07
CA GLY A 235 0.98 5.26 14.19
C GLY A 235 1.00 6.00 15.52
N LEU A 236 0.07 6.96 15.73
CA LEU A 236 -0.02 7.77 16.93
C LEU A 236 -0.99 7.18 17.95
N ALA A 237 -0.66 7.27 19.24
CA ALA A 237 -1.50 6.83 20.34
C ALA A 237 -1.33 7.72 21.59
N GLY A 238 -2.32 7.68 22.49
CA GLY A 238 -2.26 8.38 23.78
C GLY A 238 -2.13 9.91 23.65
N GLU A 239 -1.15 10.50 24.31
CA GLU A 239 -0.95 11.95 24.34
C GLU A 239 -0.53 12.55 22.98
N GLU A 240 -0.06 11.73 22.06
CA GLU A 240 0.43 12.15 20.74
C GLU A 240 -0.71 12.47 19.75
N THR A 241 -1.96 12.24 20.14
CA THR A 241 -3.16 12.53 19.32
C THR A 241 -3.64 13.98 19.40
N GLY A 242 -3.00 14.82 20.22
CA GLY A 242 -3.39 16.21 20.52
C GLY A 242 -2.96 17.27 19.50
N TRP A 243 -2.55 16.91 18.28
CA TRP A 243 -2.10 17.84 17.24
C TRP A 243 -3.22 18.67 16.63
N GLU A 244 -2.87 19.83 16.08
CA GLU A 244 -3.78 20.72 15.35
C GLU A 244 -3.58 20.56 13.83
N LEU A 245 -4.67 20.72 13.07
CA LEU A 245 -4.63 20.68 11.60
C LEU A 245 -4.12 22.03 11.07
N ALA A 246 -3.15 22.01 10.15
CA ALA A 246 -2.65 23.21 9.50
C ALA A 246 -3.54 23.57 8.29
N GLY A 247 -4.20 24.74 8.39
CA GLY A 247 -4.86 25.38 7.26
C GLY A 247 -6.09 24.64 6.71
N ASP A 248 -6.78 25.33 5.83
CA ASP A 248 -7.91 24.81 5.06
C ASP A 248 -7.42 24.09 3.78
N LEU A 249 -8.35 23.44 3.10
CA LEU A 249 -8.08 22.80 1.81
C LEU A 249 -7.61 23.88 0.80
N PRO A 250 -6.40 23.77 0.24
CA PRO A 250 -5.81 24.84 -0.56
C PRO A 250 -6.61 25.15 -1.82
N VAL A 251 -6.47 26.38 -2.30
CA VAL A 251 -7.06 26.77 -3.60
C VAL A 251 -6.34 25.99 -4.70
N PRO A 252 -7.07 25.43 -5.67
CA PRO A 252 -6.47 24.66 -6.75
C PRO A 252 -5.53 25.50 -7.62
N ASP A 253 -4.34 24.98 -7.85
CA ASP A 253 -3.40 25.52 -8.85
C ASP A 253 -3.76 24.99 -10.24
N GLU A 254 -3.46 25.78 -11.28
CA GLU A 254 -3.55 25.30 -12.67
C GLU A 254 -2.43 24.27 -12.93
N LEU A 255 -2.77 22.99 -12.85
CA LEU A 255 -1.87 21.91 -13.26
C LEU A 255 -1.87 21.81 -14.80
N ALA A 256 -0.75 22.17 -15.42
CA ALA A 256 -0.52 21.89 -16.84
C ALA A 256 -0.30 20.39 -17.02
N LEU A 257 -1.28 19.67 -17.59
CA LEU A 257 -1.13 18.27 -17.96
C LEU A 257 -0.48 18.18 -19.35
N GLU A 258 0.69 17.57 -19.43
CA GLU A 258 1.24 17.11 -20.71
C GLU A 258 0.47 15.85 -21.14
N GLU A 259 -0.56 16.02 -21.96
CA GLU A 259 -1.55 14.98 -22.26
C GLU A 259 -1.00 13.79 -23.04
N ASP A 260 -0.01 14.02 -23.91
CA ASP A 260 0.47 13.03 -24.88
C ASP A 260 1.41 11.94 -24.33
N SER A 261 1.88 12.07 -23.08
CA SER A 261 2.89 11.15 -22.50
C SER A 261 2.46 10.37 -21.26
N LEU A 262 1.21 10.52 -20.80
CA LEU A 262 0.77 9.96 -19.51
C LEU A 262 0.87 8.42 -19.44
N GLU A 263 0.39 7.73 -20.48
CA GLU A 263 0.46 6.26 -20.53
C GLU A 263 1.91 5.74 -20.58
N SER A 264 2.76 6.38 -21.37
CA SER A 264 4.17 5.99 -21.49
C SER A 264 4.89 6.20 -20.16
N ARG A 265 4.67 7.34 -19.51
CA ARG A 265 5.25 7.65 -18.20
C ARG A 265 4.80 6.68 -17.12
N ALA A 266 3.50 6.32 -17.09
CA ALA A 266 2.96 5.35 -16.15
C ALA A 266 3.57 3.96 -16.35
N LEU A 267 3.75 3.52 -17.61
CA LEU A 267 4.39 2.23 -17.93
C LEU A 267 5.86 2.21 -17.53
N GLU A 268 6.63 3.25 -17.90
CA GLU A 268 8.07 3.32 -17.65
C GLU A 268 8.42 3.32 -16.15
N ARG A 269 7.53 3.91 -15.33
CA ARG A 269 7.75 4.06 -13.89
C ARG A 269 7.05 3.00 -13.05
N SER A 270 6.20 2.15 -13.65
CA SER A 270 5.38 1.19 -12.89
C SER A 270 6.23 0.24 -12.04
N PHE A 271 6.07 0.34 -10.73
CA PHE A 271 6.66 -0.56 -9.75
C PHE A 271 6.10 -1.97 -9.89
N GLU A 272 4.82 -2.10 -10.21
CA GLU A 272 4.18 -3.40 -10.43
C GLU A 272 4.79 -4.13 -11.62
N LEU A 273 5.00 -3.43 -12.75
CA LEU A 273 5.65 -4.01 -13.94
C LEU A 273 7.10 -4.36 -13.67
N LEU A 274 7.82 -3.50 -12.95
CA LEU A 274 9.21 -3.75 -12.59
C LEU A 274 9.33 -4.98 -11.67
N ALA A 275 8.50 -5.09 -10.64
CA ALA A 275 8.47 -6.26 -9.75
C ALA A 275 8.10 -7.54 -10.51
N GLN A 276 7.11 -7.47 -11.39
CA GLN A 276 6.68 -8.61 -12.21
C GLN A 276 7.78 -9.03 -13.20
N ARG A 277 8.55 -8.10 -13.75
CA ARG A 277 9.71 -8.40 -14.60
C ARG A 277 10.76 -9.21 -13.84
N HIS A 278 11.12 -8.79 -12.62
CA HIS A 278 12.05 -9.56 -11.77
C HIS A 278 11.53 -10.96 -11.46
N ARG A 279 10.22 -11.10 -11.18
CA ARG A 279 9.61 -12.42 -10.99
C ARG A 279 9.68 -13.30 -12.24
N LEU A 280 9.45 -12.72 -13.42
CA LEU A 280 9.60 -13.42 -14.69
C LEU A 280 11.05 -13.88 -14.92
N GLU A 281 12.03 -13.04 -14.63
CA GLU A 281 13.45 -13.40 -14.73
C GLU A 281 13.82 -14.53 -13.74
N ALA A 282 13.32 -14.48 -12.49
CA ALA A 282 13.49 -15.56 -11.52
C ALA A 282 12.90 -16.89 -12.03
N LEU A 283 11.67 -16.87 -12.56
CA LEU A 283 11.01 -18.05 -13.13
C LEU A 283 11.73 -18.60 -14.38
N ALA A 284 12.19 -17.73 -15.27
CA ALA A 284 12.96 -18.14 -16.44
C ALA A 284 14.26 -18.86 -16.04
N ARG A 285 15.00 -18.31 -15.06
CA ARG A 285 16.21 -18.93 -14.50
C ARG A 285 15.88 -20.24 -13.78
N ARG A 286 14.77 -20.27 -13.02
CA ARG A 286 14.30 -21.49 -12.33
C ARG A 286 13.94 -22.60 -13.34
N SER A 287 13.30 -22.28 -14.46
CA SER A 287 13.03 -23.25 -15.52
C SER A 287 14.32 -23.82 -16.14
N GLY A 288 15.34 -22.98 -16.31
CA GLY A 288 16.68 -23.40 -16.75
C GLY A 288 17.37 -24.34 -15.74
N LEU A 289 17.32 -23.99 -14.45
CA LEU A 289 17.84 -24.82 -13.36
C LEU A 289 17.17 -26.21 -13.37
N LEU A 290 15.83 -26.27 -13.41
CA LEU A 290 15.09 -27.53 -13.41
C LEU A 290 15.42 -28.42 -14.62
N ARG A 291 15.64 -27.81 -15.80
CA ARG A 291 16.12 -28.55 -16.98
C ARG A 291 17.53 -29.10 -16.78
N SER A 292 18.41 -28.31 -16.17
CA SER A 292 19.79 -28.77 -15.88
C SER A 292 19.78 -29.92 -14.88
N MET A 293 18.96 -29.83 -13.82
CA MET A 293 18.79 -30.89 -12.83
C MET A 293 18.17 -32.17 -13.44
N ALA A 294 17.30 -32.03 -14.43
CA ALA A 294 16.73 -33.18 -15.17
C ALA A 294 17.78 -33.87 -16.05
N ALA A 295 18.82 -33.15 -16.49
CA ALA A 295 19.86 -33.67 -17.36
C ALA A 295 21.06 -34.26 -16.61
N ILE A 296 21.38 -33.69 -15.43
CA ILE A 296 22.52 -34.07 -14.58
C ILE A 296 21.97 -34.76 -13.34
N PRO A 297 22.27 -36.03 -13.09
CA PRO A 297 21.80 -36.73 -11.91
C PRO A 297 22.41 -36.16 -10.64
N GLU A 298 21.74 -36.41 -9.52
CA GLU A 298 22.27 -36.05 -8.23
C GLU A 298 23.49 -36.93 -7.89
N VAL A 299 24.58 -36.29 -7.51
CA VAL A 299 25.84 -36.94 -7.20
C VAL A 299 26.16 -36.70 -5.72
N HIS A 300 26.23 -37.76 -4.94
CA HIS A 300 26.72 -37.78 -3.58
C HIS A 300 28.19 -38.13 -3.53
N ALA A 301 28.94 -37.47 -2.66
CA ALA A 301 30.30 -37.84 -2.32
C ALA A 301 30.44 -37.91 -0.80
N ALA A 302 30.96 -39.00 -0.31
CA ALA A 302 31.18 -39.20 1.11
C ALA A 302 32.54 -39.83 1.39
N LEU A 303 32.96 -39.71 2.63
CA LEU A 303 34.08 -40.44 3.21
C LEU A 303 33.52 -41.36 4.28
N SER A 304 33.69 -42.69 4.05
CA SER A 304 33.24 -43.72 5.00
C SER A 304 34.41 -44.32 5.75
N ALA A 305 34.24 -44.49 7.07
CA ALA A 305 35.12 -45.21 7.96
C ALA A 305 34.32 -46.34 8.61
N GLU A 306 34.71 -47.59 8.32
CA GLU A 306 34.04 -48.81 8.80
C GLU A 306 34.94 -49.57 9.73
N ARG A 307 34.42 -50.00 10.89
CA ARG A 307 35.03 -50.95 11.79
C ARG A 307 34.27 -52.27 11.73
N ASN A 308 34.95 -53.33 11.29
CA ASN A 308 34.34 -54.66 11.23
C ASN A 308 34.27 -55.32 12.62
N GLY A 309 33.54 -56.45 12.72
CA GLY A 309 33.41 -57.23 13.96
C GLY A 309 34.71 -57.81 14.51
N GLU A 310 35.84 -57.78 13.77
CA GLU A 310 37.18 -58.15 14.19
C GLU A 310 37.98 -56.95 14.72
N GLY A 311 37.38 -55.73 14.74
CA GLY A 311 38.01 -54.51 15.25
C GLY A 311 38.92 -53.78 14.26
N ALA A 312 39.02 -54.20 13.01
CA ALA A 312 39.83 -53.56 11.97
C ALA A 312 39.05 -52.37 11.32
N TRP A 313 39.77 -51.24 11.10
CA TRP A 313 39.23 -50.06 10.44
C TRP A 313 39.57 -50.05 8.94
N ALA A 314 38.58 -49.80 8.13
CA ALA A 314 38.70 -49.44 6.70
C ALA A 314 38.26 -48.01 6.48
N LEU A 315 38.96 -47.26 5.65
CA LEU A 315 38.62 -45.88 5.27
C LEU A 315 38.57 -45.81 3.74
N GLY A 316 37.47 -45.28 3.17
CA GLY A 316 37.34 -45.17 1.73
C GLY A 316 36.38 -44.07 1.27
N PRO A 317 36.55 -43.56 0.04
CA PRO A 317 35.57 -42.65 -0.56
C PRO A 317 34.34 -43.40 -1.04
N VAL A 318 33.18 -42.84 -0.81
CA VAL A 318 31.89 -43.31 -1.34
C VAL A 318 31.37 -42.31 -2.38
N VAL A 319 30.97 -42.78 -3.55
CA VAL A 319 30.33 -41.94 -4.57
C VAL A 319 29.03 -42.60 -4.93
N GLY A 320 27.93 -41.90 -4.67
CA GLY A 320 26.56 -42.31 -5.06
C GLY A 320 26.04 -41.46 -6.21
N VAL A 321 25.40 -42.06 -7.17
CA VAL A 321 24.73 -41.39 -8.29
C VAL A 321 23.30 -41.89 -8.36
N GLN A 322 22.33 -40.95 -8.27
CA GLN A 322 20.93 -41.26 -8.40
C GLN A 322 20.57 -41.39 -9.89
N LEU A 323 20.31 -42.58 -10.35
CA LEU A 323 19.93 -42.81 -11.74
C LEU A 323 18.44 -42.48 -11.97
N PRO A 324 18.12 -41.50 -12.84
CA PRO A 324 16.75 -41.03 -13.08
C PRO A 324 16.00 -42.01 -14.01
N VAL A 325 15.75 -43.26 -13.60
CA VAL A 325 15.13 -44.29 -14.42
C VAL A 325 13.62 -44.05 -14.56
N PHE A 326 12.94 -43.64 -13.51
CA PHE A 326 11.49 -43.45 -13.48
C PHE A 326 11.11 -41.95 -13.44
N ALA A 327 11.83 -41.15 -12.69
CA ALA A 327 11.59 -39.73 -12.53
C ALA A 327 12.66 -38.90 -13.26
N THR A 328 12.45 -38.69 -14.58
CA THR A 328 13.40 -38.02 -15.46
C THR A 328 13.40 -36.47 -15.32
N GLY A 329 12.69 -35.90 -14.30
CA GLY A 329 12.57 -34.45 -14.11
C GLY A 329 11.76 -33.71 -15.17
N GLN A 330 11.20 -34.42 -16.18
CA GLN A 330 10.46 -33.79 -17.26
C GLN A 330 9.16 -33.10 -16.79
N GLY A 331 8.48 -33.65 -15.78
CA GLY A 331 7.26 -33.10 -15.21
C GLY A 331 7.49 -31.72 -14.61
N PRO A 332 8.39 -31.57 -13.62
CA PRO A 332 8.77 -30.28 -13.04
C PRO A 332 9.29 -29.27 -14.07
N ALA A 333 10.08 -29.71 -15.05
CA ALA A 333 10.61 -28.82 -16.10
C ALA A 333 9.49 -28.28 -17.01
N ARG A 334 8.52 -29.11 -17.41
CA ARG A 334 7.34 -28.69 -18.19
C ARG A 334 6.43 -27.76 -17.38
N ALA A 335 6.20 -28.09 -16.12
CA ALA A 335 5.40 -27.23 -15.23
C ALA A 335 6.04 -25.83 -15.06
N ALA A 336 7.37 -25.74 -14.97
CA ALA A 336 8.07 -24.47 -14.88
C ALA A 336 7.92 -23.62 -16.16
N VAL A 337 7.96 -24.24 -17.34
CA VAL A 337 7.72 -23.56 -18.61
C VAL A 337 6.29 -23.04 -18.71
N ALA A 338 5.30 -23.87 -18.35
CA ALA A 338 3.90 -23.45 -18.34
C ALA A 338 3.65 -22.30 -17.35
N LYS A 339 4.26 -22.35 -16.16
CA LYS A 339 4.21 -21.23 -15.19
C LYS A 339 4.80 -19.94 -15.76
N LEU A 340 5.92 -20.04 -16.48
CA LEU A 340 6.52 -18.86 -17.12
C LEU A 340 5.57 -18.26 -18.17
N GLU A 341 4.91 -19.08 -18.98
CA GLU A 341 3.92 -18.62 -19.96
C GLU A 341 2.72 -17.93 -19.28
N VAL A 342 2.20 -18.50 -18.21
CA VAL A 342 1.12 -17.88 -17.41
C VAL A 342 1.55 -16.48 -16.91
N GLU A 343 2.75 -16.37 -16.36
CA GLU A 343 3.24 -15.09 -15.84
C GLU A 343 3.56 -14.08 -16.95
N GLN A 344 3.93 -14.51 -18.14
CA GLN A 344 4.07 -13.63 -19.30
C GLN A 344 2.72 -13.01 -19.72
N HIS A 345 1.65 -13.81 -19.73
CA HIS A 345 0.30 -13.30 -20.00
C HIS A 345 -0.18 -12.33 -18.89
N ARG A 346 0.13 -12.63 -17.63
CA ARG A 346 -0.15 -11.72 -16.50
C ARG A 346 0.61 -10.41 -16.61
N TYR A 347 1.87 -10.43 -17.08
CA TYR A 347 2.63 -9.22 -17.34
C TYR A 347 1.98 -8.36 -18.43
N ALA A 348 1.54 -8.98 -19.52
CA ALA A 348 0.84 -8.29 -20.61
C ALA A 348 -0.51 -7.69 -20.12
N GLU A 349 -1.29 -8.45 -19.34
CA GLU A 349 -2.51 -7.97 -18.69
C GLU A 349 -2.21 -6.76 -17.79
N LEU A 350 -1.19 -6.86 -16.95
CA LEU A 350 -0.77 -5.80 -16.04
C LEU A 350 -0.40 -4.51 -16.80
N ALA A 351 0.30 -4.62 -17.93
CA ALA A 351 0.61 -3.46 -18.78
C ALA A 351 -0.66 -2.78 -19.33
N VAL A 352 -1.68 -3.57 -19.71
CA VAL A 352 -2.98 -3.01 -20.13
C VAL A 352 -3.66 -2.32 -18.97
N ARG A 353 -3.62 -2.90 -17.76
CA ARG A 353 -4.21 -2.30 -16.55
C ARG A 353 -3.54 -0.98 -16.16
N VAL A 354 -2.21 -0.90 -16.23
CA VAL A 354 -1.47 0.35 -15.95
C VAL A 354 -1.89 1.47 -16.91
N ARG A 355 -1.98 1.18 -18.23
CA ARG A 355 -2.48 2.13 -19.21
C ARG A 355 -3.90 2.58 -18.91
N SER A 356 -4.78 1.64 -18.59
CA SER A 356 -6.17 1.92 -18.26
C SER A 356 -6.27 2.80 -17.00
N ALA A 357 -5.48 2.50 -15.96
CA ALA A 357 -5.43 3.30 -14.74
C ALA A 357 -4.98 4.75 -15.01
N ALA A 358 -3.97 4.95 -15.86
CA ALA A 358 -3.52 6.28 -16.24
C ALA A 358 -4.60 7.09 -16.96
N ARG A 359 -5.33 6.47 -17.91
CA ARG A 359 -6.46 7.13 -18.58
C ARG A 359 -7.61 7.44 -17.62
N ALA A 360 -7.97 6.48 -16.76
CA ALA A 360 -9.03 6.65 -15.77
C ALA A 360 -8.72 7.77 -14.78
N ALA A 361 -7.50 7.81 -14.24
CA ALA A 361 -7.05 8.87 -13.34
C ALA A 361 -7.10 10.25 -14.03
N ARG A 362 -6.66 10.34 -15.30
CA ARG A 362 -6.78 11.56 -16.09
C ARG A 362 -8.25 12.00 -16.25
N HIS A 363 -9.15 11.09 -16.63
CA HIS A 363 -10.56 11.42 -16.78
C HIS A 363 -11.18 11.91 -15.48
N ARG A 364 -10.90 11.24 -14.36
CA ARG A 364 -11.39 11.69 -13.03
C ARG A 364 -10.86 13.08 -12.69
N PHE A 365 -9.57 13.34 -12.92
CA PHE A 365 -8.99 14.65 -12.65
C PHE A 365 -9.60 15.75 -13.50
N VAL A 366 -9.74 15.55 -14.82
CA VAL A 366 -10.35 16.55 -15.72
C VAL A 366 -11.81 16.82 -15.32
N THR A 367 -12.59 15.76 -15.07
CA THR A 367 -14.00 15.89 -14.65
C THR A 367 -14.12 16.60 -13.29
N ALA A 368 -13.27 16.24 -12.32
CA ALA A 368 -13.29 16.88 -11.01
C ALA A 368 -12.90 18.37 -11.09
N ARG A 369 -11.92 18.73 -11.91
CA ARG A 369 -11.52 20.12 -12.18
C ARG A 369 -12.66 20.93 -12.81
N GLU A 370 -13.31 20.38 -13.83
CA GLU A 370 -14.43 21.04 -14.50
C GLU A 370 -15.63 21.20 -13.56
N ARG A 371 -15.94 20.16 -12.77
CA ARG A 371 -17.00 20.22 -11.75
C ARG A 371 -16.72 21.30 -10.71
N LEU A 372 -15.50 21.35 -10.19
CA LEU A 372 -15.11 22.37 -9.21
C LEU A 372 -15.27 23.78 -9.79
N ARG A 373 -14.72 24.00 -10.99
CA ARG A 373 -14.84 25.29 -11.67
C ARG A 373 -16.31 25.68 -11.85
N PHE A 374 -17.15 24.77 -12.35
CA PHE A 374 -18.57 25.03 -12.54
C PHE A 374 -19.28 25.39 -11.23
N VAL A 375 -19.02 24.64 -10.16
CA VAL A 375 -19.66 24.88 -8.86
C VAL A 375 -19.21 26.23 -8.28
N GLU A 376 -17.94 26.56 -8.30
CA GLU A 376 -17.42 27.81 -7.71
C GLU A 376 -17.72 29.06 -8.54
N THR A 377 -17.72 28.95 -9.89
CA THR A 377 -17.89 30.14 -10.73
C THR A 377 -19.34 30.35 -11.25
N THR A 378 -20.18 29.32 -11.19
CA THR A 378 -21.52 29.38 -11.76
C THR A 378 -22.60 29.03 -10.75
N LEU A 379 -22.56 27.82 -10.17
CA LEU A 379 -23.67 27.34 -9.34
C LEU A 379 -23.78 28.11 -8.01
N LEU A 380 -22.67 28.22 -7.28
CA LEU A 380 -22.67 28.89 -5.97
C LEU A 380 -23.04 30.39 -6.07
N PRO A 381 -22.45 31.19 -6.97
CA PRO A 381 -22.86 32.60 -7.16
C PRO A 381 -24.34 32.73 -7.61
N ALA A 382 -24.83 31.84 -8.47
CA ALA A 382 -26.24 31.86 -8.89
C ALA A 382 -27.20 31.62 -7.71
N ARG A 383 -26.87 30.64 -6.82
CA ARG A 383 -27.70 30.38 -5.63
C ARG A 383 -27.62 31.51 -4.60
N GLN A 384 -26.45 32.15 -4.45
CA GLN A 384 -26.30 33.37 -3.64
C GLN A 384 -27.18 34.52 -4.15
N ALA A 385 -27.19 34.74 -5.47
CA ALA A 385 -28.02 35.76 -6.08
C ALA A 385 -29.54 35.48 -5.91
N VAL A 386 -29.96 34.22 -6.07
CA VAL A 386 -31.35 33.80 -5.82
C VAL A 386 -31.74 34.05 -4.37
N LEU A 387 -30.92 33.70 -3.40
CA LEU A 387 -31.23 33.97 -1.99
C LEU A 387 -31.29 35.47 -1.69
N ALA A 388 -30.35 36.26 -2.21
CA ALA A 388 -30.34 37.71 -2.01
C ALA A 388 -31.62 38.37 -2.57
N GLU A 389 -32.04 38.01 -3.80
CA GLU A 389 -33.24 38.54 -4.40
C GLU A 389 -34.52 38.04 -3.68
N SER A 390 -34.57 36.76 -3.29
CA SER A 390 -35.69 36.20 -2.52
C SER A 390 -35.85 36.92 -1.15
N LEU A 391 -34.76 37.30 -0.51
CA LEU A 391 -34.81 38.04 0.75
C LEU A 391 -35.34 39.46 0.55
N LEU A 392 -34.96 40.16 -0.54
CA LEU A 392 -35.47 41.47 -0.89
C LEU A 392 -37.00 41.43 -1.16
N GLN A 393 -37.46 40.45 -1.93
CA GLN A 393 -38.86 40.27 -2.23
C GLN A 393 -39.71 39.83 -1.03
N TYR A 394 -39.16 39.01 -0.16
CA TYR A 394 -39.77 38.64 1.12
C TYR A 394 -39.98 39.86 2.02
N ASN A 395 -38.95 40.70 2.18
CA ASN A 395 -39.03 41.94 2.95
C ASN A 395 -40.03 42.95 2.35
N ALA A 396 -40.23 42.93 1.04
CA ALA A 396 -41.27 43.71 0.34
C ALA A 396 -42.66 43.06 0.40
N MET A 397 -42.84 41.94 1.14
CA MET A 397 -44.08 41.16 1.23
C MET A 397 -44.58 40.65 -0.15
N ALA A 398 -43.72 40.58 -1.17
CA ALA A 398 -44.02 40.08 -2.49
C ALA A 398 -43.80 38.58 -2.63
N LEU A 399 -43.09 37.93 -1.71
CA LEU A 399 -42.75 36.51 -1.74
C LEU A 399 -43.15 35.84 -0.43
N GLY A 400 -43.66 34.61 -0.50
CA GLY A 400 -43.97 33.80 0.68
C GLY A 400 -42.73 33.15 1.30
N VAL A 401 -42.80 32.84 2.59
CA VAL A 401 -41.69 32.25 3.36
C VAL A 401 -41.19 30.93 2.76
N LEU A 402 -42.07 30.09 2.18
CA LEU A 402 -41.70 28.82 1.55
C LEU A 402 -40.63 28.96 0.47
N THR A 403 -40.75 29.99 -0.39
CA THR A 403 -39.80 30.23 -1.45
C THR A 403 -38.45 30.73 -0.90
N LEU A 404 -38.49 31.55 0.15
CA LEU A 404 -37.26 31.96 0.84
C LEU A 404 -36.53 30.75 1.49
N LEU A 405 -37.28 29.87 2.18
CA LEU A 405 -36.75 28.64 2.75
C LEU A 405 -36.16 27.70 1.69
N GLN A 406 -36.82 27.60 0.53
CA GLN A 406 -36.25 26.81 -0.59
C GLN A 406 -34.94 27.41 -1.10
N ALA A 407 -34.87 28.73 -1.24
CA ALA A 407 -33.63 29.40 -1.65
C ALA A 407 -32.49 29.21 -0.62
N GLN A 408 -32.80 29.21 0.68
CA GLN A 408 -31.84 28.90 1.73
C GLN A 408 -31.34 27.45 1.64
N ARG A 409 -32.25 26.46 1.52
CA ARG A 409 -31.88 25.03 1.34
C ARG A 409 -31.00 24.82 0.12
N ASP A 410 -31.35 25.47 -1.00
CA ASP A 410 -30.60 25.36 -2.24
C ASP A 410 -29.19 25.95 -2.11
N LEU A 411 -29.02 27.07 -1.40
CA LEU A 411 -27.71 27.66 -1.12
C LEU A 411 -26.87 26.74 -0.21
N ILE A 412 -27.46 26.17 0.86
CA ILE A 412 -26.77 25.21 1.74
C ILE A 412 -26.29 24.00 0.92
N GLY A 413 -27.14 23.49 0.03
CA GLY A 413 -26.77 22.41 -0.90
C GLY A 413 -25.60 22.79 -1.82
N ALA A 414 -25.60 24.00 -2.36
CA ALA A 414 -24.51 24.50 -3.22
C ALA A 414 -23.20 24.71 -2.44
N GLN A 415 -23.25 25.19 -1.19
CA GLN A 415 -22.08 25.32 -0.33
C GLN A 415 -21.46 23.96 -0.01
N ARG A 416 -22.28 22.95 0.32
CA ARG A 416 -21.79 21.56 0.47
C ARG A 416 -21.16 21.05 -0.81
N ALA A 417 -21.83 21.23 -1.95
CA ALA A 417 -21.32 20.81 -3.25
C ALA A 417 -19.97 21.48 -3.60
N ALA A 418 -19.73 22.71 -3.15
CA ALA A 418 -18.45 23.40 -3.34
C ALA A 418 -17.32 22.75 -2.52
N VAL A 419 -17.58 22.43 -1.24
CA VAL A 419 -16.60 21.72 -0.40
C VAL A 419 -16.30 20.32 -0.97
N GLU A 420 -17.34 19.58 -1.36
CA GLU A 420 -17.19 18.25 -1.97
C GLU A 420 -16.42 18.31 -3.30
N ALA A 421 -16.73 19.26 -4.16
CA ALA A 421 -16.05 19.42 -5.45
C ALA A 421 -14.55 19.76 -5.26
N ARG A 422 -14.23 20.57 -4.26
CA ARG A 422 -12.84 20.89 -3.91
C ARG A 422 -12.08 19.68 -3.36
N ARG A 423 -12.72 18.89 -2.48
CA ARG A 423 -12.19 17.60 -2.01
C ARG A 423 -11.93 16.65 -3.18
N ASP A 424 -12.95 16.46 -4.06
CA ASP A 424 -12.88 15.53 -5.17
C ASP A 424 -11.78 15.92 -6.18
N TYR A 425 -11.55 17.21 -6.38
CA TYR A 425 -10.43 17.72 -7.19
C TYR A 425 -9.07 17.28 -6.59
N TRP A 426 -8.86 17.50 -5.30
CA TRP A 426 -7.60 17.14 -4.66
C TRP A 426 -7.37 15.64 -4.62
N LEU A 427 -8.41 14.84 -4.35
CA LEU A 427 -8.34 13.38 -4.39
C LEU A 427 -8.00 12.87 -5.80
N ALA A 428 -8.66 13.40 -6.83
CA ALA A 428 -8.37 13.01 -8.21
C ALA A 428 -6.96 13.45 -8.66
N ARG A 429 -6.48 14.59 -8.17
CA ARG A 429 -5.09 15.05 -8.39
C ARG A 429 -4.08 14.11 -7.74
N LEU A 430 -4.28 13.75 -6.47
CA LEU A 430 -3.41 12.80 -5.76
C LEU A 430 -3.40 11.43 -6.45
N GLU A 431 -4.54 10.94 -6.92
CA GLU A 431 -4.62 9.70 -7.69
C GLU A 431 -3.79 9.76 -8.97
N LEU A 432 -3.92 10.85 -9.73
CA LEU A 432 -3.14 11.03 -10.95
C LEU A 432 -1.63 11.12 -10.66
N GLU A 433 -1.23 11.87 -9.63
CA GLU A 433 0.17 11.95 -9.19
C GLU A 433 0.72 10.58 -8.78
N GLN A 434 -0.08 9.77 -8.04
CA GLN A 434 0.29 8.41 -7.63
C GLN A 434 0.51 7.48 -8.83
N VAL A 435 -0.39 7.51 -9.82
CA VAL A 435 -0.28 6.71 -11.03
C VAL A 435 0.95 7.12 -11.85
N LEU A 436 1.24 8.42 -11.96
CA LEU A 436 2.42 8.93 -12.65
C LEU A 436 3.73 8.70 -11.86
N ALA A 437 3.64 8.51 -10.55
CA ALA A 437 4.75 8.05 -9.71
C ALA A 437 5.02 6.55 -9.86
N GLY A 438 4.15 5.81 -10.58
CA GLY A 438 4.33 4.41 -10.93
C GLY A 438 3.57 3.43 -10.03
N ARG A 439 2.55 3.90 -9.29
CA ARG A 439 1.70 3.04 -8.45
C ARG A 439 0.24 3.14 -8.86
N MET A 440 -0.39 1.98 -9.10
CA MET A 440 -1.83 1.93 -9.31
C MET A 440 -2.55 2.09 -7.97
N VAL A 441 -3.63 2.87 -7.96
CA VAL A 441 -4.50 3.02 -6.78
C VAL A 441 -5.51 1.87 -6.74
N GLU A 442 -5.66 1.20 -5.58
CA GLU A 442 -6.73 0.23 -5.37
C GLU A 442 -8.09 0.95 -5.51
N GLY A 443 -8.94 0.47 -6.41
CA GLY A 443 -10.19 1.16 -6.78
C GLY A 443 -10.15 1.86 -8.13
N SER A 444 -8.99 1.97 -8.79
CA SER A 444 -8.92 2.38 -10.20
C SER A 444 -9.43 1.30 -11.17
N ARG A 445 -10.01 0.21 -10.65
CA ARG A 445 -10.91 -0.66 -11.44
C ARG A 445 -12.02 0.24 -11.95
N VAL A 446 -12.24 0.23 -13.26
CA VAL A 446 -13.34 0.94 -13.90
C VAL A 446 -14.64 0.28 -13.40
N GLU A 447 -15.12 0.68 -12.22
CA GLU A 447 -16.49 0.43 -11.82
C GLU A 447 -17.34 1.39 -12.67
N VAL A 448 -18.04 0.84 -13.62
CA VAL A 448 -19.05 1.59 -14.37
C VAL A 448 -20.22 1.78 -13.41
N PRO A 449 -20.54 3.03 -12.98
CA PRO A 449 -21.67 3.24 -12.10
C PRO A 449 -22.96 2.74 -12.80
N GLY A 450 -23.65 1.79 -12.17
CA GLY A 450 -24.92 1.26 -12.68
C GLY A 450 -24.89 -0.18 -13.20
N PHE A 451 -23.74 -0.86 -13.21
CA PHE A 451 -23.69 -2.30 -13.42
C PHE A 451 -23.29 -2.99 -12.09
N GLU A 452 -24.28 -3.23 -11.23
CA GLU A 452 -24.14 -4.23 -10.18
C GLU A 452 -23.83 -5.57 -10.85
N ASN A 453 -22.67 -6.16 -10.53
CA ASN A 453 -22.39 -7.55 -10.89
C ASN A 453 -23.49 -8.41 -10.27
N ALA A 454 -24.44 -8.86 -11.09
CA ALA A 454 -25.32 -9.94 -10.72
C ALA A 454 -24.42 -11.15 -10.44
N GLU A 455 -24.24 -11.50 -9.17
CA GLU A 455 -23.66 -12.78 -8.79
C GLU A 455 -24.45 -13.87 -9.49
N PRO A 456 -23.79 -14.82 -10.16
CA PRO A 456 -24.51 -15.96 -10.72
C PRO A 456 -25.13 -16.72 -9.54
N ALA A 457 -26.47 -16.72 -9.49
CA ALA A 457 -27.23 -17.49 -8.53
C ALA A 457 -26.71 -18.92 -8.55
N GLY A 458 -26.19 -19.38 -7.40
CA GLY A 458 -25.72 -20.74 -7.22
C GLY A 458 -26.81 -21.72 -7.59
N GLY A 459 -26.57 -22.49 -8.65
CA GLY A 459 -27.36 -23.65 -8.98
C GLY A 459 -27.10 -24.75 -7.95
N HIS A 460 -28.16 -25.29 -7.40
CA HIS A 460 -28.21 -26.49 -6.56
C HIS A 460 -27.69 -27.72 -7.27
#